data_fd6e544c3e8372181b5b1b907a78aba9
#
_entry.id   fd6e544c3e8372181b5b1b907a78aba9
#
_cell.length_a   1.000
_cell.length_b   1.000
_cell.length_c   1.000
_cell.angle_alpha   90.00
_cell.angle_beta   90.00
_cell.angle_gamma   90.00
#
_symmetry.space_group_name_H-M   'P 1'
#
loop_
_entity.id
_entity.type
_entity.pdbx_description
1 polymer ?
#
loop_
_entity_poly.entity_id
_entity_poly.type
_entity_poly.pdbx_seq_one_letter_code
_entity_poly.pdbx_strand_id
1 'polypeptide(L)'
;MVPALSAGANAAAGGDAQREYRRLSFWHDTVPDDLSPRSALAGDLDVDVAIVGGGLTGLWTAWYLLERDPKLRIAILEKEIVGFGASGRNGGWCSALFPRSTASLERTHGRDAAVAMRRAMVQTVDEVGRVAASADIDIDYAKGGTIAFARSTVQLEAAREEVEEAQRYGVDETELWGIHRVKAAGARGASYDPACARIHPAKLVRGLARSLEKRGVTIFEQTEVLDYAPRTVFTSGGTVRAENVVIATEGYGATLRATRRRVLPLYSLMIASEPMTDAAWDEIGIAHGQTFTDYRHLLVYGQRTADNRFAFGGRGARYHWGSAIKPEYDRVRGVFDHLRATLRDFFPSIGDLGVTHTWGGPLGVPRDWHATASYDRAQGMAWAGGYVGDGLSTTNLAGRTLADLITGTDTELVRLPWVNHSSPSWEPEPLRFLGANAGLLAMTVADTEERITKRPSLAAKLMGPLVGH
;
A
#
# COMPACT_ATOMS: atom_id res chain seq x y z
N MET A 1 30.77 24.37 -38.49
CA MET A 1 30.71 24.93 -37.12
C MET A 1 29.24 24.96 -36.74
N VAL A 2 28.76 23.92 -36.04
CA VAL A 2 27.37 23.77 -35.55
C VAL A 2 27.42 24.10 -34.06
N PRO A 3 26.57 24.98 -33.53
CA PRO A 3 26.67 25.40 -32.13
C PRO A 3 26.15 24.27 -31.19
N ALA A 4 26.92 23.99 -30.17
CA ALA A 4 26.52 23.16 -29.02
C ALA A 4 25.48 23.90 -28.18
N LEU A 5 24.19 23.64 -28.43
CA LEU A 5 23.05 24.11 -27.62
C LEU A 5 22.10 22.96 -27.34
N SER A 6 22.40 22.15 -26.34
CA SER A 6 21.39 21.21 -25.79
C SER A 6 21.67 20.70 -24.37
N ALA A 7 22.85 20.86 -23.79
CA ALA A 7 23.13 20.34 -22.45
C ALA A 7 22.48 21.17 -21.31
N GLY A 8 22.36 22.51 -21.50
CA GLY A 8 21.80 23.37 -20.45
C GLY A 8 20.27 23.31 -20.31
N ALA A 9 19.54 23.13 -21.40
CA ALA A 9 18.08 23.06 -21.39
C ALA A 9 17.58 21.73 -20.76
N ASN A 10 18.26 20.63 -21.03
CA ASN A 10 17.94 19.32 -20.42
C ASN A 10 18.26 19.27 -18.91
N ALA A 11 19.34 19.94 -18.46
CA ALA A 11 19.69 20.01 -17.06
C ALA A 11 18.70 20.87 -16.24
N ALA A 12 18.20 21.96 -16.81
CA ALA A 12 17.19 22.82 -16.18
C ALA A 12 15.82 22.09 -16.08
N ALA A 13 15.38 21.43 -17.16
CA ALA A 13 14.15 20.65 -17.18
C ALA A 13 14.20 19.44 -16.22
N GLY A 14 15.34 18.77 -16.10
CA GLY A 14 15.57 17.69 -15.13
C GLY A 14 15.51 18.17 -13.68
N GLY A 15 16.07 19.35 -13.40
CA GLY A 15 16.04 19.95 -12.06
C GLY A 15 14.65 20.37 -11.61
N ASP A 16 13.79 20.82 -12.51
CA ASP A 16 12.41 21.20 -12.19
C ASP A 16 11.52 19.96 -11.98
N ALA A 17 11.66 18.95 -12.83
CA ALA A 17 10.96 17.66 -12.66
C ALA A 17 11.32 16.99 -11.33
N GLN A 18 12.60 16.94 -10.96
CA GLN A 18 13.06 16.41 -9.68
C GLN A 18 12.44 17.15 -8.49
N ARG A 19 12.37 18.49 -8.54
CA ARG A 19 11.72 19.30 -7.48
C ARG A 19 10.23 19.00 -7.36
N GLU A 20 9.56 18.74 -8.46
CA GLU A 20 8.14 18.40 -8.48
C GLU A 20 7.90 17.02 -7.83
N TYR A 21 8.72 16.02 -8.18
CA TYR A 21 8.60 14.69 -7.60
C TYR A 21 8.91 14.67 -6.09
N ARG A 22 9.85 15.49 -5.60
CA ARG A 22 10.09 15.62 -4.14
C ARG A 22 8.87 16.11 -3.38
N ARG A 23 8.00 16.91 -3.99
CA ARG A 23 6.76 17.43 -3.38
C ARG A 23 5.63 16.41 -3.29
N LEU A 24 5.77 15.21 -3.85
CA LEU A 24 4.72 14.20 -3.85
C LEU A 24 4.40 13.69 -2.44
N SER A 25 5.40 13.56 -1.57
CA SER A 25 5.22 13.10 -0.19
C SER A 25 6.45 13.42 0.65
N PHE A 26 6.32 13.33 1.97
CA PHE A 26 7.45 13.34 2.90
C PHE A 26 8.54 12.32 2.50
N TRP A 27 8.12 11.13 2.05
CA TRP A 27 9.04 10.07 1.67
C TRP A 27 9.84 10.41 0.41
N HIS A 28 9.24 11.07 -0.58
CA HIS A 28 9.95 11.53 -1.79
C HIS A 28 10.90 12.69 -1.47
N ASP A 29 10.53 13.55 -0.54
CA ASP A 29 11.38 14.67 -0.15
C ASP A 29 12.63 14.22 0.60
N THR A 30 12.50 13.19 1.44
CA THR A 30 13.56 12.72 2.35
C THR A 30 14.38 11.53 1.83
N VAL A 31 13.97 10.90 0.72
CA VAL A 31 14.78 9.85 0.10
C VAL A 31 16.06 10.46 -0.50
N PRO A 32 17.25 9.85 -0.26
CA PRO A 32 18.51 10.39 -0.76
C PRO A 32 18.72 10.23 -2.28
N ASP A 33 17.84 9.50 -2.96
CA ASP A 33 17.91 9.19 -4.37
C ASP A 33 17.74 10.41 -5.27
N ASP A 34 18.37 10.36 -6.44
CA ASP A 34 17.99 11.23 -7.57
C ASP A 34 16.62 10.79 -8.09
N LEU A 35 15.68 11.74 -8.16
CA LEU A 35 14.33 11.53 -8.67
C LEU A 35 14.18 11.97 -10.14
N SER A 36 15.27 12.27 -10.84
CA SER A 36 15.25 12.49 -12.28
C SER A 36 14.72 11.23 -12.98
N PRO A 37 13.79 11.38 -13.94
CA PRO A 37 13.26 10.22 -14.65
C PRO A 37 14.34 9.46 -15.42
N ARG A 38 14.21 8.15 -15.47
CA ARG A 38 14.97 7.27 -16.38
C ARG A 38 14.54 7.50 -17.82
N SER A 39 15.32 6.97 -18.77
CA SER A 39 14.98 7.07 -20.19
C SER A 39 13.63 6.45 -20.49
N ALA A 40 12.82 7.16 -21.29
CA ALA A 40 11.58 6.60 -21.82
C ALA A 40 11.87 5.54 -22.90
N LEU A 41 10.89 4.67 -23.12
CA LEU A 41 10.95 3.72 -24.24
C LEU A 41 10.96 4.50 -25.58
N ALA A 42 11.90 4.17 -26.46
CA ALA A 42 12.05 4.78 -27.77
C ALA A 42 12.06 3.70 -28.86
N GLY A 43 10.87 3.24 -29.23
CA GLY A 43 10.66 2.20 -30.26
C GLY A 43 10.14 0.86 -29.72
N ASP A 44 9.97 -0.09 -30.63
CA ASP A 44 9.48 -1.43 -30.30
C ASP A 44 10.55 -2.23 -29.52
N LEU A 45 10.06 -3.12 -28.63
CA LEU A 45 10.92 -3.92 -27.75
C LEU A 45 10.38 -5.35 -27.63
N ASP A 46 11.27 -6.33 -27.64
CA ASP A 46 10.96 -7.74 -27.38
C ASP A 46 11.69 -8.19 -26.10
N VAL A 47 10.92 -8.69 -25.12
CA VAL A 47 11.43 -9.19 -23.83
C VAL A 47 10.72 -10.49 -23.43
N ASP A 48 11.17 -11.14 -22.37
CA ASP A 48 10.52 -12.34 -21.88
C ASP A 48 9.34 -11.95 -20.93
N VAL A 49 9.51 -10.87 -20.14
CA VAL A 49 8.47 -10.36 -19.26
C VAL A 49 8.37 -8.84 -19.38
N ALA A 50 7.18 -8.33 -19.67
CA ALA A 50 6.84 -6.92 -19.63
C ALA A 50 5.98 -6.63 -18.38
N ILE A 51 6.42 -5.71 -17.53
CA ILE A 51 5.71 -5.34 -16.30
C ILE A 51 5.18 -3.91 -16.44
N VAL A 52 3.87 -3.74 -16.29
CA VAL A 52 3.19 -2.45 -16.35
C VAL A 52 3.04 -1.90 -14.94
N GLY A 53 3.82 -0.88 -14.61
CA GLY A 53 3.85 -0.19 -13.32
C GLY A 53 5.15 -0.41 -12.54
N GLY A 54 5.86 0.68 -12.26
CA GLY A 54 7.09 0.75 -11.47
C GLY A 54 6.87 0.88 -9.96
N GLY A 55 5.77 0.32 -9.45
CA GLY A 55 5.48 0.23 -8.02
C GLY A 55 6.07 -1.03 -7.38
N LEU A 56 5.85 -1.21 -6.08
CA LEU A 56 6.36 -2.38 -5.33
C LEU A 56 5.89 -3.70 -5.94
N THR A 57 4.65 -3.82 -6.41
CA THR A 57 4.18 -5.07 -7.05
C THR A 57 5.05 -5.46 -8.25
N GLY A 58 5.30 -4.49 -9.15
CA GLY A 58 6.12 -4.76 -10.34
C GLY A 58 7.57 -5.06 -10.00
N LEU A 59 8.16 -4.30 -9.08
CA LEU A 59 9.56 -4.49 -8.66
C LEU A 59 9.78 -5.81 -7.92
N TRP A 60 8.88 -6.18 -6.99
CA TRP A 60 8.96 -7.46 -6.32
C TRP A 60 8.75 -8.63 -7.28
N THR A 61 7.84 -8.49 -8.26
CA THR A 61 7.67 -9.52 -9.30
C THR A 61 8.96 -9.70 -10.10
N ALA A 62 9.57 -8.60 -10.56
CA ALA A 62 10.85 -8.67 -11.26
C ALA A 62 11.97 -9.28 -10.40
N TRP A 63 12.01 -8.93 -9.10
CA TRP A 63 12.98 -9.46 -8.15
C TRP A 63 12.91 -11.00 -8.08
N TYR A 64 11.72 -11.53 -7.80
CA TYR A 64 11.57 -12.97 -7.61
C TYR A 64 11.57 -13.76 -8.92
N LEU A 65 11.22 -13.15 -10.05
CA LEU A 65 11.44 -13.76 -11.37
C LEU A 65 12.93 -13.99 -11.61
N LEU A 66 13.79 -13.00 -11.32
CA LEU A 66 15.25 -13.17 -11.44
C LEU A 66 15.85 -14.11 -10.38
N GLU A 67 15.18 -14.32 -9.26
CA GLU A 67 15.55 -15.38 -8.29
C GLU A 67 15.27 -16.79 -8.86
N ARG A 68 14.23 -16.93 -9.69
CA ARG A 68 13.85 -18.19 -10.34
C ARG A 68 14.65 -18.46 -11.63
N ASP A 69 14.81 -17.42 -12.45
CA ASP A 69 15.61 -17.49 -13.68
C ASP A 69 16.35 -16.15 -13.90
N PRO A 70 17.65 -16.11 -13.59
CA PRO A 70 18.47 -14.90 -13.76
C PRO A 70 18.68 -14.46 -15.21
N LYS A 71 18.26 -15.28 -16.20
CA LYS A 71 18.45 -14.98 -17.63
C LYS A 71 17.25 -14.25 -18.24
N LEU A 72 16.14 -14.12 -17.52
CA LEU A 72 14.94 -13.44 -18.03
C LEU A 72 15.24 -11.98 -18.38
N ARG A 73 14.88 -11.59 -19.59
CA ARG A 73 14.87 -10.21 -20.04
C ARG A 73 13.58 -9.56 -19.57
N ILE A 74 13.69 -8.66 -18.60
CA ILE A 74 12.53 -8.02 -17.97
C ILE A 74 12.55 -6.52 -18.28
N ALA A 75 11.43 -5.99 -18.77
CA ALA A 75 11.19 -4.55 -18.90
C ALA A 75 10.07 -4.10 -17.97
N ILE A 76 10.30 -3.01 -17.23
CA ILE A 76 9.30 -2.32 -16.41
C ILE A 76 8.92 -1.02 -17.11
N LEU A 77 7.61 -0.80 -17.30
CA LEU A 77 7.05 0.36 -18.00
C LEU A 77 6.30 1.22 -16.98
N GLU A 78 6.83 2.40 -16.69
CA GLU A 78 6.30 3.32 -15.69
C GLU A 78 5.95 4.67 -16.36
N LYS A 79 4.75 5.17 -16.09
CA LYS A 79 4.26 6.41 -16.68
C LYS A 79 5.02 7.65 -16.16
N GLU A 80 5.31 7.66 -14.88
CA GLU A 80 5.96 8.76 -14.16
C GLU A 80 7.39 8.37 -13.78
N ILE A 81 7.64 8.17 -12.50
CA ILE A 81 8.87 7.61 -11.94
C ILE A 81 8.57 6.40 -11.06
N VAL A 82 9.55 5.53 -10.88
CA VAL A 82 9.45 4.42 -9.93
C VAL A 82 9.06 4.92 -8.55
N GLY A 83 7.98 4.36 -8.00
CA GLY A 83 7.45 4.73 -6.71
C GLY A 83 6.50 5.93 -6.71
N PHE A 84 6.16 6.50 -7.88
CA PHE A 84 5.21 7.62 -7.98
C PHE A 84 3.87 7.35 -7.30
N GLY A 85 3.32 6.15 -7.44
CA GLY A 85 2.04 5.75 -6.87
C GLY A 85 2.07 5.53 -5.35
N ALA A 86 1.16 4.70 -4.86
CA ALA A 86 1.04 4.35 -3.45
C ALA A 86 2.34 3.78 -2.85
N SER A 87 3.20 3.17 -3.67
CA SER A 87 4.47 2.58 -3.24
C SER A 87 5.45 3.57 -2.61
N GLY A 88 5.45 4.84 -3.05
CA GLY A 88 6.28 5.90 -2.45
C GLY A 88 5.50 6.87 -1.57
N ARG A 89 4.20 6.63 -1.34
CA ARG A 89 3.31 7.56 -0.63
C ARG A 89 2.51 6.92 0.52
N ASN A 90 2.73 5.63 0.79
CA ASN A 90 2.01 4.88 1.83
C ASN A 90 2.47 5.26 3.25
N GLY A 91 1.86 4.65 4.27
CA GLY A 91 2.14 4.89 5.68
C GLY A 91 3.45 4.29 6.22
N GLY A 92 4.19 3.55 5.40
CA GLY A 92 5.42 2.86 5.83
C GLY A 92 5.17 1.70 6.81
N TRP A 93 3.99 1.10 6.78
CA TRP A 93 3.62 -0.08 7.56
C TRP A 93 3.88 -1.36 6.78
N CYS A 94 4.90 -2.10 7.16
CA CYS A 94 5.11 -3.46 6.71
C CYS A 94 4.44 -4.40 7.70
N SER A 95 3.14 -4.63 7.54
CA SER A 95 2.28 -5.38 8.46
C SER A 95 1.86 -6.72 7.90
N ALA A 96 1.45 -7.64 8.75
CA ALA A 96 0.85 -8.91 8.36
C ALA A 96 -0.65 -8.81 8.05
N LEU A 97 -1.19 -7.60 7.92
CA LEU A 97 -2.59 -7.37 7.56
C LEU A 97 -2.88 -7.83 6.13
N PHE A 98 -4.04 -8.41 5.94
CA PHE A 98 -4.59 -8.78 4.63
C PHE A 98 -6.02 -8.23 4.54
N PRO A 99 -6.48 -7.75 3.36
CA PRO A 99 -7.79 -7.08 3.25
C PRO A 99 -9.00 -7.91 3.69
N ARG A 100 -8.86 -9.24 3.67
CA ARG A 100 -9.90 -10.18 4.17
C ARG A 100 -9.46 -10.78 5.49
N SER A 101 -10.36 -10.80 6.49
CA SER A 101 -10.08 -11.41 7.78
C SER A 101 -9.88 -12.94 7.64
N THR A 102 -9.09 -13.51 8.55
CA THR A 102 -8.83 -14.95 8.59
C THR A 102 -10.14 -15.74 8.71
N ALA A 103 -11.09 -15.28 9.52
CA ALA A 103 -12.42 -15.87 9.63
C ALA A 103 -13.22 -15.82 8.32
N SER A 104 -13.07 -14.76 7.52
CA SER A 104 -13.71 -14.69 6.20
C SER A 104 -13.10 -15.68 5.20
N LEU A 105 -11.79 -15.84 5.21
CA LEU A 105 -11.10 -16.82 4.39
C LEU A 105 -11.45 -18.26 4.81
N GLU A 106 -11.57 -18.53 6.11
CA GLU A 106 -12.01 -19.84 6.63
C GLU A 106 -13.39 -20.21 6.10
N ARG A 107 -14.36 -19.28 6.11
CA ARG A 107 -15.71 -19.53 5.59
C ARG A 107 -15.75 -19.93 4.12
N THR A 108 -14.80 -19.45 3.31
CA THR A 108 -14.81 -19.65 1.85
C THR A 108 -13.83 -20.71 1.37
N HIS A 109 -12.72 -20.92 2.09
CA HIS A 109 -11.62 -21.79 1.65
C HIS A 109 -11.23 -22.85 2.68
N GLY A 110 -11.86 -22.84 3.87
CA GLY A 110 -11.53 -23.73 4.97
C GLY A 110 -10.37 -23.25 5.84
N ARG A 111 -10.26 -23.83 7.03
CA ARG A 111 -9.34 -23.41 8.09
C ARG A 111 -7.87 -23.46 7.65
N ASP A 112 -7.46 -24.55 7.02
CA ASP A 112 -6.04 -24.75 6.65
C ASP A 112 -5.57 -23.70 5.65
N ALA A 113 -6.41 -23.36 4.67
CA ALA A 113 -6.11 -22.32 3.68
C ALA A 113 -6.05 -20.93 4.33
N ALA A 114 -6.97 -20.62 5.25
CA ALA A 114 -6.98 -19.36 5.99
C ALA A 114 -5.73 -19.21 6.87
N VAL A 115 -5.34 -20.25 7.60
CA VAL A 115 -4.13 -20.31 8.42
C VAL A 115 -2.87 -20.19 7.55
N ALA A 116 -2.82 -20.87 6.40
CA ALA A 116 -1.70 -20.76 5.47
C ALA A 116 -1.53 -19.32 4.95
N MET A 117 -2.63 -18.63 4.61
CA MET A 117 -2.60 -17.24 4.18
C MET A 117 -2.08 -16.31 5.30
N ARG A 118 -2.60 -16.46 6.53
CA ARG A 118 -2.14 -15.64 7.65
C ARG A 118 -0.65 -15.86 7.94
N ARG A 119 -0.19 -17.12 7.94
CA ARG A 119 1.23 -17.45 8.11
C ARG A 119 2.10 -16.85 7.02
N ALA A 120 1.67 -16.91 5.77
CA ALA A 120 2.38 -16.29 4.65
C ALA A 120 2.52 -14.77 4.82
N MET A 121 1.48 -14.09 5.33
CA MET A 121 1.54 -12.65 5.62
C MET A 121 2.50 -12.32 6.75
N VAL A 122 2.46 -13.06 7.87
CA VAL A 122 3.40 -12.88 9.00
C VAL A 122 4.85 -13.04 8.53
N GLN A 123 5.15 -14.11 7.80
CA GLN A 123 6.48 -14.36 7.25
C GLN A 123 6.93 -13.29 6.24
N THR A 124 5.98 -12.67 5.54
CA THR A 124 6.29 -11.64 4.54
C THR A 124 6.87 -10.37 5.17
N VAL A 125 6.50 -10.05 6.40
CA VAL A 125 7.08 -8.91 7.12
C VAL A 125 8.59 -9.06 7.27
N ASP A 126 9.03 -10.25 7.70
CA ASP A 126 10.45 -10.57 7.86
C ASP A 126 11.16 -10.69 6.51
N GLU A 127 10.48 -11.24 5.50
CA GLU A 127 11.03 -11.39 4.15
C GLU A 127 11.36 -10.03 3.51
N VAL A 128 10.51 -9.00 3.68
CA VAL A 128 10.81 -7.65 3.21
C VAL A 128 12.10 -7.13 3.84
N GLY A 129 12.26 -7.28 5.17
CA GLY A 129 13.46 -6.87 5.87
C GLY A 129 14.69 -7.66 5.42
N ARG A 130 14.56 -8.98 5.27
CA ARG A 130 15.64 -9.89 4.81
C ARG A 130 16.14 -9.50 3.42
N VAL A 131 15.25 -9.28 2.46
CA VAL A 131 15.63 -8.90 1.10
C VAL A 131 16.28 -7.53 1.08
N ALA A 132 15.71 -6.54 1.78
CA ALA A 132 16.31 -5.21 1.86
C ALA A 132 17.75 -5.27 2.40
N ALA A 133 17.98 -6.01 3.48
CA ALA A 133 19.31 -6.20 4.05
C ALA A 133 20.26 -6.94 3.09
N SER A 134 19.81 -8.01 2.43
CA SER A 134 20.64 -8.77 1.49
C SER A 134 21.01 -8.00 0.22
N ALA A 135 20.21 -7.00 -0.15
CA ALA A 135 20.43 -6.12 -1.29
C ALA A 135 21.15 -4.81 -0.92
N ASP A 136 21.57 -4.66 0.33
CA ASP A 136 22.21 -3.43 0.87
C ASP A 136 21.32 -2.18 0.64
N ILE A 137 20.01 -2.34 0.89
CA ILE A 137 19.02 -1.25 0.83
C ILE A 137 18.66 -0.85 2.26
N ASP A 138 19.17 0.29 2.71
CA ASP A 138 18.69 0.89 3.96
C ASP A 138 17.27 1.44 3.77
N ILE A 139 16.31 0.82 4.43
CA ILE A 139 14.88 1.19 4.37
C ILE A 139 14.36 1.70 5.72
N ASP A 140 15.24 2.02 6.65
CA ASP A 140 14.88 2.35 8.05
C ASP A 140 14.05 1.23 8.71
N TYR A 141 14.28 -0.03 8.39
CA TYR A 141 13.49 -1.15 8.89
C TYR A 141 13.62 -1.30 10.40
N ALA A 142 12.47 -1.28 11.10
CA ALA A 142 12.41 -1.56 12.53
C ALA A 142 11.11 -2.30 12.87
N LYS A 143 11.24 -3.55 13.34
CA LYS A 143 10.11 -4.41 13.70
C LYS A 143 9.71 -4.16 15.16
N GLY A 144 8.79 -3.23 15.37
CA GLY A 144 8.29 -2.82 16.69
C GLY A 144 6.84 -3.21 16.94
N GLY A 145 6.17 -3.80 15.95
CA GLY A 145 4.76 -4.17 16.04
C GLY A 145 3.80 -3.00 15.86
N THR A 146 2.52 -3.30 15.95
CA THR A 146 1.41 -2.34 15.86
C THR A 146 0.62 -2.29 17.14
N ILE A 147 0.29 -1.08 17.61
CA ILE A 147 -0.60 -0.85 18.74
C ILE A 147 -1.95 -0.36 18.19
N ALA A 148 -3.04 -1.11 18.41
CA ALA A 148 -4.38 -0.64 18.10
C ALA A 148 -5.09 -0.20 19.39
N PHE A 149 -5.24 1.10 19.58
CA PHE A 149 -5.79 1.68 20.79
C PHE A 149 -7.31 1.49 20.88
N ALA A 150 -7.78 0.96 21.99
CA ALA A 150 -9.19 0.87 22.33
C ALA A 150 -9.58 2.05 23.23
N ARG A 151 -10.35 3.01 22.69
CA ARG A 151 -10.71 4.27 23.37
C ARG A 151 -12.16 4.29 23.87
N SER A 152 -12.90 3.21 23.66
CA SER A 152 -14.26 3.02 24.19
C SER A 152 -14.41 1.58 24.67
N THR A 153 -15.53 1.28 25.34
CA THR A 153 -15.85 -0.10 25.74
C THR A 153 -16.08 -1.01 24.55
N VAL A 154 -16.72 -0.49 23.49
CA VAL A 154 -16.96 -1.23 22.23
C VAL A 154 -15.62 -1.58 21.58
N GLN A 155 -14.70 -0.61 21.49
CA GLN A 155 -13.38 -0.83 20.93
C GLN A 155 -12.52 -1.78 21.77
N LEU A 156 -12.66 -1.76 23.11
CA LEU A 156 -11.95 -2.72 23.98
C LEU A 156 -12.45 -4.15 23.77
N GLU A 157 -13.74 -4.32 23.53
CA GLU A 157 -14.31 -5.62 23.19
C GLU A 157 -13.79 -6.11 21.83
N ALA A 158 -13.77 -5.23 20.81
CA ALA A 158 -13.17 -5.54 19.51
C ALA A 158 -11.68 -5.95 19.63
N ALA A 159 -10.92 -5.29 20.51
CA ALA A 159 -9.53 -5.67 20.79
C ALA A 159 -9.41 -7.07 21.42
N ARG A 160 -10.35 -7.45 22.30
CA ARG A 160 -10.38 -8.81 22.87
C ARG A 160 -10.74 -9.86 21.83
N GLU A 161 -11.75 -9.57 21.01
CA GLU A 161 -12.15 -10.46 19.91
C GLU A 161 -11.02 -10.71 18.92
N GLU A 162 -10.23 -9.67 18.59
CA GLU A 162 -9.05 -9.79 17.75
C GLU A 162 -7.99 -10.71 18.35
N VAL A 163 -7.67 -10.54 19.65
CA VAL A 163 -6.71 -11.40 20.36
C VAL A 163 -7.21 -12.84 20.46
N GLU A 164 -8.51 -13.04 20.74
CA GLU A 164 -9.13 -14.37 20.78
C GLU A 164 -9.12 -15.05 19.40
N GLU A 165 -9.36 -14.28 18.32
CA GLU A 165 -9.25 -14.77 16.95
C GLU A 165 -7.81 -15.20 16.66
N ALA A 166 -6.80 -14.37 17.00
CA ALA A 166 -5.39 -14.70 16.83
C ALA A 166 -5.02 -16.01 17.55
N GLN A 167 -5.44 -16.17 18.81
CA GLN A 167 -5.22 -17.39 19.59
C GLN A 167 -5.90 -18.62 18.97
N ARG A 168 -7.12 -18.45 18.46
CA ARG A 168 -7.88 -19.54 17.82
C ARG A 168 -7.18 -20.09 16.58
N TYR A 169 -6.53 -19.21 15.79
CA TYR A 169 -5.78 -19.64 14.59
C TYR A 169 -4.36 -20.10 14.91
N GLY A 170 -3.76 -19.63 16.00
CA GLY A 170 -2.47 -20.09 16.50
C GLY A 170 -1.29 -19.74 15.60
N VAL A 171 -1.38 -18.62 14.88
CA VAL A 171 -0.31 -18.08 14.01
C VAL A 171 0.27 -16.79 14.57
N ASP A 172 -0.60 -15.99 15.18
CA ASP A 172 -0.26 -14.64 15.66
C ASP A 172 0.13 -14.67 17.14
N GLU A 173 1.05 -13.81 17.50
CA GLU A 173 1.46 -13.54 18.89
C GLU A 173 0.81 -12.25 19.42
N THR A 174 -0.44 -11.98 18.97
CA THR A 174 -1.18 -10.78 19.36
C THR A 174 -1.53 -10.79 20.84
N GLU A 175 -1.25 -9.67 21.52
CA GLU A 175 -1.48 -9.50 22.96
C GLU A 175 -2.58 -8.47 23.23
N LEU A 176 -3.33 -8.67 24.31
CA LEU A 176 -4.16 -7.61 24.88
C LEU A 176 -3.37 -6.81 25.91
N TRP A 177 -3.18 -5.52 25.65
CA TRP A 177 -2.51 -4.60 26.58
C TRP A 177 -3.52 -3.87 27.46
N GLY A 178 -3.27 -3.93 28.78
CA GLY A 178 -4.05 -3.16 29.75
C GLY A 178 -3.73 -1.68 29.72
N ILE A 179 -4.59 -0.87 30.36
CA ILE A 179 -4.51 0.59 30.41
C ILE A 179 -3.13 1.12 30.87
N HIS A 180 -2.42 0.39 31.71
CA HIS A 180 -1.12 0.82 32.23
C HIS A 180 0.02 0.74 31.19
N ARG A 181 -0.18 0.05 30.08
CA ARG A 181 0.80 -0.06 28.98
C ARG A 181 0.55 0.95 27.86
N VAL A 182 -0.54 1.69 27.89
CA VAL A 182 -0.95 2.61 26.82
C VAL A 182 -1.05 4.04 27.32
N LYS A 183 -0.59 5.00 26.54
CA LYS A 183 -0.56 6.43 26.93
C LYS A 183 -1.45 7.32 26.07
N ALA A 184 -2.12 6.76 25.04
CA ALA A 184 -3.08 7.52 24.25
C ALA A 184 -4.25 8.00 25.12
N ALA A 185 -4.66 9.25 24.95
CA ALA A 185 -5.72 9.84 25.75
C ALA A 185 -7.05 9.11 25.58
N GLY A 186 -7.70 8.81 26.72
CA GLY A 186 -8.97 8.07 26.76
C GLY A 186 -8.85 6.58 26.42
N ALA A 187 -7.63 6.05 26.23
CA ALA A 187 -7.44 4.63 26.00
C ALA A 187 -7.86 3.80 27.23
N ARG A 188 -8.50 2.67 26.99
CA ARG A 188 -8.91 1.66 27.97
C ARG A 188 -8.04 0.41 27.92
N GLY A 189 -7.25 0.28 26.86
CA GLY A 189 -6.33 -0.79 26.52
C GLY A 189 -5.98 -0.72 25.04
N ALA A 190 -5.35 -1.76 24.54
CA ALA A 190 -5.01 -1.91 23.12
C ALA A 190 -4.83 -3.39 22.77
N SER A 191 -4.93 -3.76 21.49
CA SER A 191 -4.23 -4.94 21.00
C SER A 191 -2.81 -4.55 20.57
N TYR A 192 -1.90 -5.51 20.62
CA TYR A 192 -0.55 -5.37 20.10
C TYR A 192 -0.23 -6.58 19.23
N ASP A 193 0.06 -6.32 17.96
CA ASP A 193 0.51 -7.33 17.00
C ASP A 193 2.00 -7.13 16.71
N PRO A 194 2.89 -8.07 17.06
CA PRO A 194 4.32 -7.98 16.78
C PRO A 194 4.68 -8.12 15.30
N ALA A 195 3.75 -8.61 14.47
CA ALA A 195 3.98 -8.87 13.05
C ALA A 195 3.84 -7.58 12.19
N CYS A 196 4.53 -6.53 12.60
CA CYS A 196 4.63 -5.29 11.85
C CYS A 196 6.00 -4.63 12.02
N ALA A 197 6.50 -4.04 10.94
CA ALA A 197 7.70 -3.22 10.94
C ALA A 197 7.40 -1.84 10.35
N ARG A 198 8.03 -0.82 10.90
CA ARG A 198 8.10 0.52 10.31
C ARG A 198 9.19 0.54 9.25
N ILE A 199 8.92 1.15 8.10
CA ILE A 199 9.91 1.41 7.06
C ILE A 199 9.76 2.81 6.43
N HIS A 200 10.77 3.19 5.63
CA HIS A 200 10.70 4.33 4.71
C HIS A 200 10.37 3.81 3.30
N PRO A 201 9.12 3.97 2.82
CA PRO A 201 8.67 3.30 1.59
C PRO A 201 9.39 3.76 0.32
N ALA A 202 9.76 5.05 0.21
CA ALA A 202 10.48 5.52 -0.97
C ALA A 202 11.91 4.97 -1.03
N LYS A 203 12.58 4.76 0.11
CA LYS A 203 13.88 4.08 0.14
C LYS A 203 13.77 2.63 -0.36
N LEU A 204 12.70 1.91 0.04
CA LEU A 204 12.47 0.54 -0.42
C LEU A 204 12.25 0.50 -1.94
N VAL A 205 11.28 1.24 -2.46
CA VAL A 205 10.91 1.17 -3.87
C VAL A 205 12.04 1.64 -4.80
N ARG A 206 12.76 2.70 -4.43
CA ARG A 206 13.91 3.21 -5.20
C ARG A 206 15.12 2.27 -5.10
N GLY A 207 15.38 1.73 -3.91
CA GLY A 207 16.47 0.77 -3.68
C GLY A 207 16.28 -0.53 -4.46
N LEU A 208 15.06 -1.07 -4.48
CA LEU A 208 14.74 -2.24 -5.31
C LEU A 208 14.98 -1.97 -6.79
N ALA A 209 14.55 -0.80 -7.30
CA ALA A 209 14.78 -0.44 -8.70
C ALA A 209 16.27 -0.43 -9.05
N ARG A 210 17.11 0.23 -8.25
CA ARG A 210 18.57 0.24 -8.46
C ARG A 210 19.19 -1.16 -8.44
N SER A 211 18.73 -2.00 -7.52
CA SER A 211 19.21 -3.38 -7.43
C SER A 211 18.79 -4.22 -8.63
N LEU A 212 17.59 -4.02 -9.14
CA LEU A 212 17.10 -4.72 -10.34
C LEU A 212 17.83 -4.27 -11.60
N GLU A 213 18.13 -2.98 -11.74
CA GLU A 213 18.94 -2.46 -12.86
C GLU A 213 20.35 -3.09 -12.87
N LYS A 214 20.98 -3.24 -11.70
CA LYS A 214 22.27 -3.95 -11.57
C LYS A 214 22.17 -5.44 -11.98
N ARG A 215 20.97 -6.02 -11.88
CA ARG A 215 20.70 -7.41 -12.28
C ARG A 215 20.18 -7.54 -13.72
N GLY A 216 20.19 -6.44 -14.52
CA GLY A 216 19.85 -6.43 -15.93
C GLY A 216 18.40 -6.13 -16.27
N VAL A 217 17.55 -5.75 -15.30
CA VAL A 217 16.19 -5.26 -15.60
C VAL A 217 16.28 -3.87 -16.23
N THR A 218 15.56 -3.65 -17.32
CA THR A 218 15.43 -2.33 -17.92
C THR A 218 14.15 -1.65 -17.39
N ILE A 219 14.30 -0.44 -16.85
CA ILE A 219 13.17 0.35 -16.35
C ILE A 219 13.01 1.58 -17.25
N PHE A 220 11.85 1.68 -17.90
CA PHE A 220 11.45 2.82 -18.70
C PHE A 220 10.47 3.68 -17.91
N GLU A 221 10.88 4.87 -17.51
CA GLU A 221 10.03 5.90 -16.91
C GLU A 221 9.49 6.82 -18.01
N GLN A 222 8.54 7.70 -17.71
CA GLN A 222 7.87 8.56 -18.72
C GLN A 222 7.31 7.75 -19.91
N THR A 223 6.91 6.50 -19.66
CA THR A 223 6.42 5.57 -20.66
C THR A 223 5.00 5.16 -20.32
N GLU A 224 4.02 5.89 -20.82
CA GLU A 224 2.61 5.61 -20.57
C GLU A 224 2.15 4.38 -21.33
N VAL A 225 1.59 3.41 -20.62
CA VAL A 225 0.88 2.29 -21.22
C VAL A 225 -0.53 2.73 -21.58
N LEU A 226 -0.84 2.70 -22.87
CA LEU A 226 -2.12 3.12 -23.44
C LEU A 226 -3.16 2.00 -23.43
N ASP A 227 -2.72 0.79 -23.77
CA ASP A 227 -3.55 -0.42 -23.74
C ASP A 227 -2.65 -1.67 -23.71
N TYR A 228 -3.23 -2.83 -23.49
CA TYR A 228 -2.53 -4.11 -23.54
C TYR A 228 -3.44 -5.24 -24.03
N ALA A 229 -2.81 -6.27 -24.58
CA ALA A 229 -3.42 -7.51 -25.01
C ALA A 229 -2.54 -8.70 -24.60
N PRO A 230 -2.98 -9.94 -24.73
CA PRO A 230 -2.12 -11.09 -24.52
C PRO A 230 -0.76 -10.92 -25.22
N ARG A 231 0.32 -11.03 -24.43
CA ARG A 231 1.72 -10.93 -24.89
C ARG A 231 2.12 -9.59 -25.56
N THR A 232 1.32 -8.54 -25.40
CA THR A 232 1.59 -7.26 -26.06
C THR A 232 1.19 -6.09 -25.17
N VAL A 233 2.05 -5.08 -25.06
CA VAL A 233 1.77 -3.81 -24.36
C VAL A 233 1.97 -2.66 -25.35
N PHE A 234 0.96 -1.79 -25.48
CA PHE A 234 1.01 -0.59 -26.32
C PHE A 234 1.34 0.61 -25.47
N THR A 235 2.41 1.31 -25.79
CA THR A 235 2.88 2.47 -25.02
C THR A 235 2.95 3.74 -25.87
N SER A 236 3.20 4.86 -25.23
CA SER A 236 3.50 6.15 -25.89
C SER A 236 4.80 6.13 -26.67
N GLY A 237 5.73 5.19 -26.39
CA GLY A 237 7.07 5.12 -27.00
C GLY A 237 7.27 3.97 -27.99
N GLY A 238 6.31 3.06 -28.12
CA GLY A 238 6.42 1.89 -28.99
C GLY A 238 5.59 0.70 -28.47
N THR A 239 5.71 -0.43 -29.12
CA THR A 239 5.04 -1.68 -28.74
C THR A 239 6.03 -2.63 -28.06
N VAL A 240 5.67 -3.13 -26.87
CA VAL A 240 6.46 -4.15 -26.18
C VAL A 240 5.79 -5.50 -26.37
N ARG A 241 6.52 -6.47 -26.93
CA ARG A 241 6.10 -7.86 -27.06
C ARG A 241 6.80 -8.69 -25.99
N ALA A 242 6.05 -9.54 -25.29
CA ALA A 242 6.58 -10.35 -24.22
C ALA A 242 5.86 -11.71 -24.13
N GLU A 243 6.55 -12.75 -23.68
CA GLU A 243 5.87 -14.02 -23.38
C GLU A 243 4.87 -13.85 -22.24
N ASN A 244 5.22 -13.02 -21.27
CA ASN A 244 4.40 -12.74 -20.11
C ASN A 244 4.24 -11.22 -19.91
N VAL A 245 3.02 -10.78 -19.68
CA VAL A 245 2.67 -9.39 -19.34
C VAL A 245 2.10 -9.34 -17.92
N VAL A 246 2.72 -8.55 -17.05
CA VAL A 246 2.29 -8.37 -15.66
C VAL A 246 1.66 -7.00 -15.48
N ILE A 247 0.41 -6.94 -15.05
CA ILE A 247 -0.30 -5.70 -14.73
C ILE A 247 -0.18 -5.41 -13.24
N ALA A 248 0.61 -4.40 -12.89
CA ALA A 248 0.97 -4.01 -11.53
C ALA A 248 0.61 -2.55 -11.23
N THR A 249 -0.54 -2.08 -11.73
CA THR A 249 -0.94 -0.67 -11.72
C THR A 249 -1.79 -0.27 -10.52
N GLU A 250 -2.20 -1.20 -9.67
CA GLU A 250 -2.98 -1.01 -8.45
C GLU A 250 -4.17 -0.03 -8.68
N GLY A 251 -4.31 1.04 -7.85
CA GLY A 251 -5.37 2.04 -8.00
C GLY A 251 -5.40 2.74 -9.37
N TYR A 252 -4.25 2.89 -10.02
CA TYR A 252 -4.16 3.44 -11.38
C TYR A 252 -4.71 2.51 -12.46
N GLY A 253 -4.94 1.23 -12.15
CA GLY A 253 -5.67 0.32 -13.02
C GLY A 253 -7.06 0.82 -13.41
N ALA A 254 -7.65 1.72 -12.62
CA ALA A 254 -8.91 2.38 -12.95
C ALA A 254 -8.83 3.29 -14.19
N THR A 255 -7.63 3.72 -14.62
CA THR A 255 -7.43 4.53 -15.82
C THR A 255 -7.30 3.71 -17.11
N LEU A 256 -6.97 2.43 -17.00
CA LEU A 256 -6.83 1.52 -18.14
C LEU A 256 -8.19 0.90 -18.52
N ARG A 257 -8.50 0.89 -19.82
CA ARG A 257 -9.78 0.42 -20.33
C ARG A 257 -10.16 -1.00 -19.86
N ALA A 258 -9.19 -1.90 -19.85
CA ALA A 258 -9.40 -3.31 -19.51
C ALA A 258 -9.64 -3.54 -18.01
N THR A 259 -9.11 -2.66 -17.13
CA THR A 259 -9.18 -2.82 -15.67
C THR A 259 -10.01 -1.76 -14.96
N ARG A 260 -10.59 -0.79 -15.67
CA ARG A 260 -11.30 0.38 -15.11
C ARG A 260 -12.44 0.08 -14.12
N ARG A 261 -12.93 -1.15 -14.09
CA ARG A 261 -13.99 -1.62 -13.17
C ARG A 261 -13.52 -2.72 -12.21
N ARG A 262 -12.24 -3.12 -12.29
CA ARG A 262 -11.67 -4.10 -11.35
C ARG A 262 -11.43 -3.49 -9.98
N VAL A 263 -10.98 -2.23 -9.95
CA VAL A 263 -10.70 -1.52 -8.71
C VAL A 263 -11.36 -0.15 -8.69
N LEU A 264 -11.74 0.28 -7.51
CA LEU A 264 -12.22 1.61 -7.20
C LEU A 264 -11.07 2.41 -6.59
N PRO A 265 -10.65 3.57 -7.15
CA PRO A 265 -9.64 4.41 -6.53
C PRO A 265 -10.25 5.18 -5.35
N LEU A 266 -9.91 4.78 -4.13
CA LEU A 266 -10.18 5.52 -2.91
C LEU A 266 -8.91 6.20 -2.42
N TYR A 267 -9.04 7.39 -1.85
CA TYR A 267 -7.89 8.16 -1.40
C TYR A 267 -7.62 7.97 0.09
N SER A 268 -6.35 7.80 0.42
CA SER A 268 -5.82 7.94 1.76
C SER A 268 -4.88 9.13 1.80
N LEU A 269 -5.03 9.99 2.82
CA LEU A 269 -4.24 11.20 2.96
C LEU A 269 -3.39 11.12 4.22
N MET A 270 -2.24 11.79 4.20
CA MET A 270 -1.25 11.74 5.26
C MET A 270 -0.67 13.11 5.58
N ILE A 271 -0.21 13.25 6.82
CA ILE A 271 0.59 14.36 7.31
C ILE A 271 1.91 13.85 7.89
N ALA A 272 2.97 14.63 7.80
CA ALA A 272 4.18 14.44 8.61
C ALA A 272 4.43 15.65 9.49
N SER A 273 4.77 15.39 10.76
CA SER A 273 5.06 16.44 11.73
C SER A 273 6.48 16.97 11.60
N GLU A 274 6.80 18.01 12.33
CA GLU A 274 8.17 18.33 12.73
C GLU A 274 8.78 17.20 13.56
N PRO A 275 10.13 17.06 13.59
CA PRO A 275 10.77 16.09 14.46
C PRO A 275 10.55 16.46 15.93
N MET A 276 10.38 15.44 16.76
CA MET A 276 10.16 15.58 18.20
C MET A 276 11.35 15.02 18.98
N THR A 277 11.51 15.47 20.23
CA THR A 277 12.53 14.93 21.12
C THR A 277 12.19 13.51 21.59
N ASP A 278 13.20 12.72 21.96
CA ASP A 278 12.96 11.40 22.55
C ASP A 278 12.13 11.48 23.83
N ALA A 279 12.33 12.50 24.66
CA ALA A 279 11.52 12.71 25.85
C ALA A 279 10.02 12.89 25.54
N ALA A 280 9.67 13.60 24.45
CA ALA A 280 8.29 13.74 24.01
C ALA A 280 7.72 12.40 23.50
N TRP A 281 8.52 11.59 22.82
CA TRP A 281 8.12 10.25 22.39
C TRP A 281 7.95 9.29 23.57
N ASP A 282 8.79 9.39 24.61
CA ASP A 282 8.64 8.64 25.85
C ASP A 282 7.35 9.00 26.58
N GLU A 283 6.95 10.28 26.57
CA GLU A 283 5.66 10.72 27.11
C GLU A 283 4.48 10.15 26.31
N ILE A 284 4.56 10.13 24.99
CA ILE A 284 3.54 9.56 24.08
C ILE A 284 3.46 8.04 24.23
N GLY A 285 4.58 7.37 24.50
CA GLY A 285 4.64 5.93 24.70
C GLY A 285 4.59 5.10 23.39
N ILE A 286 5.04 5.68 22.28
CA ILE A 286 5.28 4.98 21.01
C ILE A 286 6.78 4.80 20.84
N ALA A 287 7.25 3.56 20.94
CA ALA A 287 8.66 3.23 20.79
C ALA A 287 9.12 3.26 19.33
N HIS A 288 10.42 3.26 19.11
CA HIS A 288 11.00 3.09 17.78
C HIS A 288 10.51 1.80 17.12
N GLY A 289 10.18 1.88 15.84
CA GLY A 289 9.68 0.76 15.07
C GLY A 289 8.19 0.46 15.27
N GLN A 290 7.53 1.06 16.25
CA GLN A 290 6.11 0.86 16.47
C GLN A 290 5.28 1.70 15.51
N THR A 291 4.20 1.08 15.05
CA THR A 291 3.09 1.70 14.33
C THR A 291 1.86 1.72 15.25
N PHE A 292 0.86 2.55 14.94
CA PHE A 292 -0.33 2.64 15.78
C PHE A 292 -1.59 3.00 14.99
N THR A 293 -2.74 2.53 15.47
CA THR A 293 -4.09 2.79 14.96
C THR A 293 -5.08 2.82 16.12
N ASP A 294 -6.37 2.91 15.82
CA ASP A 294 -7.47 2.60 16.74
C ASP A 294 -8.60 1.82 16.03
N TYR A 295 -9.63 1.46 16.78
CA TYR A 295 -10.77 0.66 16.31
C TYR A 295 -11.92 1.51 15.74
N ARG A 296 -11.65 2.72 15.21
CA ARG A 296 -12.66 3.49 14.50
C ARG A 296 -12.95 2.90 13.11
N HIS A 297 -14.17 3.11 12.62
CA HIS A 297 -14.58 2.66 11.29
C HIS A 297 -13.90 3.46 10.17
N LEU A 298 -13.72 4.77 10.37
CA LEU A 298 -12.94 5.60 9.47
C LEU A 298 -11.45 5.55 9.87
N LEU A 299 -10.77 4.52 9.39
CA LEU A 299 -9.41 4.14 9.77
C LEU A 299 -8.43 5.32 9.77
N VAL A 300 -7.69 5.45 10.86
CA VAL A 300 -6.46 6.26 10.96
C VAL A 300 -5.28 5.35 11.32
N TYR A 301 -4.08 5.75 10.92
CA TYR A 301 -2.88 4.97 11.16
C TYR A 301 -1.65 5.88 11.23
N GLY A 302 -0.64 5.49 11.99
CA GLY A 302 0.56 6.28 12.14
C GLY A 302 1.77 5.48 12.54
N GLN A 303 2.93 6.09 12.39
CA GLN A 303 4.21 5.56 12.87
C GLN A 303 5.08 6.67 13.44
N ARG A 304 6.03 6.29 14.28
CA ARG A 304 7.20 7.09 14.61
C ARG A 304 8.27 6.82 13.55
N THR A 305 8.60 7.83 12.74
CA THR A 305 9.64 7.72 11.69
C THR A 305 11.04 7.57 12.30
N ALA A 306 12.03 7.20 11.47
CA ALA A 306 13.41 7.07 11.92
C ALA A 306 14.00 8.37 12.45
N ASP A 307 13.54 9.52 11.92
CA ASP A 307 13.93 10.87 12.32
C ASP A 307 12.96 11.52 13.33
N ASN A 308 12.24 10.68 14.11
CA ASN A 308 11.41 11.12 15.23
C ASN A 308 10.22 12.03 14.86
N ARG A 309 9.56 11.80 13.73
CA ARG A 309 8.32 12.48 13.35
C ARG A 309 7.13 11.55 13.46
N PHE A 310 5.94 12.12 13.57
CA PHE A 310 4.75 11.39 13.16
C PHE A 310 4.64 11.38 11.64
N ALA A 311 4.49 10.21 11.03
CA ALA A 311 3.82 10.04 9.76
C ALA A 311 2.44 9.46 10.06
N PHE A 312 1.39 10.26 9.88
CA PHE A 312 0.03 9.94 10.31
C PHE A 312 -0.96 10.14 9.18
N GLY A 313 -1.81 9.17 8.94
CA GLY A 313 -2.74 9.17 7.84
C GLY A 313 -4.11 8.61 8.20
N GLY A 314 -5.02 8.72 7.25
CA GLY A 314 -6.36 8.17 7.39
C GLY A 314 -7.15 8.19 6.10
N ARG A 315 -8.24 7.43 6.12
CA ARG A 315 -9.27 7.45 5.07
C ARG A 315 -10.23 8.61 5.32
N GLY A 316 -11.09 8.93 4.34
CA GLY A 316 -12.11 9.98 4.48
C GLY A 316 -12.22 10.90 3.27
N ALA A 317 -11.33 10.77 2.29
CA ALA A 317 -11.52 11.43 1.00
C ALA A 317 -12.55 10.66 0.17
N ARG A 318 -13.44 11.43 -0.49
CA ARG A 318 -14.55 10.86 -1.27
C ARG A 318 -14.08 10.19 -2.55
N TYR A 319 -14.88 9.25 -3.05
CA TYR A 319 -14.75 8.73 -4.40
C TYR A 319 -15.17 9.79 -5.43
N HIS A 320 -14.41 9.89 -6.52
CA HIS A 320 -14.66 10.85 -7.61
C HIS A 320 -15.31 10.18 -8.81
N TRP A 321 -16.24 10.91 -9.45
CA TRP A 321 -17.01 10.43 -10.60
C TRP A 321 -16.12 9.83 -11.70
N GLY A 322 -16.53 8.69 -12.23
CA GLY A 322 -15.82 8.01 -13.31
C GLY A 322 -14.46 7.44 -12.93
N SER A 323 -14.18 7.24 -11.65
CA SER A 323 -12.85 6.85 -11.13
C SER A 323 -11.75 7.86 -11.49
N ALA A 324 -12.08 9.14 -11.59
CA ALA A 324 -11.11 10.16 -11.92
C ALA A 324 -9.99 10.22 -10.87
N ILE A 325 -8.74 10.23 -11.34
CA ILE A 325 -7.53 10.40 -10.52
C ILE A 325 -6.88 11.70 -10.96
N LYS A 326 -6.70 12.64 -10.00
CA LYS A 326 -6.14 13.96 -10.25
C LYS A 326 -5.27 14.40 -9.08
N PRO A 327 -4.20 15.19 -9.32
CA PRO A 327 -3.29 15.67 -8.26
C PRO A 327 -3.98 16.47 -7.15
N GLU A 328 -5.04 17.23 -7.47
CA GLU A 328 -5.79 18.00 -6.48
C GLU A 328 -6.53 17.13 -5.45
N TYR A 329 -6.81 15.87 -5.77
CA TYR A 329 -7.46 14.93 -4.86
C TYR A 329 -6.51 14.39 -3.78
N ASP A 330 -5.22 14.49 -4.00
CA ASP A 330 -4.18 14.16 -3.03
C ASP A 330 -4.03 15.22 -1.93
N ARG A 331 -4.70 16.39 -2.06
CA ARG A 331 -4.51 17.56 -1.18
C ARG A 331 -5.82 18.17 -0.73
N VAL A 332 -6.56 17.43 0.10
CA VAL A 332 -7.86 17.88 0.67
C VAL A 332 -7.64 18.48 2.05
N ARG A 333 -7.59 19.82 2.14
CA ARG A 333 -7.30 20.56 3.38
C ARG A 333 -8.14 20.10 4.57
N GLY A 334 -9.45 19.94 4.41
CA GLY A 334 -10.33 19.51 5.50
C GLY A 334 -9.97 18.13 6.09
N VAL A 335 -9.40 17.21 5.27
CA VAL A 335 -8.92 15.92 5.75
C VAL A 335 -7.62 16.10 6.56
N PHE A 336 -6.70 16.95 6.12
CA PHE A 336 -5.47 17.25 6.87
C PHE A 336 -5.75 17.92 8.22
N ASP A 337 -6.71 18.87 8.24
CA ASP A 337 -7.15 19.51 9.49
C ASP A 337 -7.77 18.48 10.44
N HIS A 338 -8.56 17.54 9.93
CA HIS A 338 -9.10 16.42 10.70
C HIS A 338 -8.00 15.50 11.25
N LEU A 339 -7.01 15.14 10.43
CA LEU A 339 -5.86 14.31 10.88
C LEU A 339 -5.08 14.99 11.99
N ARG A 340 -4.79 16.31 11.89
CA ARG A 340 -4.13 17.08 12.95
C ARG A 340 -4.95 17.06 14.24
N ALA A 341 -6.24 17.31 14.15
CA ALA A 341 -7.14 17.29 15.30
C ALA A 341 -7.20 15.90 15.95
N THR A 342 -7.25 14.84 15.13
CA THR A 342 -7.26 13.45 15.60
C THR A 342 -5.95 13.07 16.28
N LEU A 343 -4.80 13.44 15.73
CA LEU A 343 -3.50 13.16 16.34
C LEU A 343 -3.36 13.86 17.70
N ARG A 344 -3.83 15.12 17.81
CA ARG A 344 -3.87 15.87 19.06
C ARG A 344 -4.84 15.25 20.07
N ASP A 345 -5.96 14.70 19.63
CA ASP A 345 -6.92 13.98 20.47
C ASP A 345 -6.35 12.65 21.00
N PHE A 346 -5.47 11.99 20.25
CA PHE A 346 -4.72 10.83 20.75
C PHE A 346 -3.67 11.22 21.80
N PHE A 347 -2.94 12.28 21.53
CA PHE A 347 -1.76 12.69 22.30
C PHE A 347 -1.80 14.19 22.60
N PRO A 348 -2.60 14.63 23.58
CA PRO A 348 -2.73 16.06 23.91
C PRO A 348 -1.41 16.74 24.29
N SER A 349 -0.43 15.98 24.78
CA SER A 349 0.90 16.49 25.15
C SER A 349 1.71 17.03 23.97
N ILE A 350 1.37 16.66 22.73
CA ILE A 350 2.07 17.19 21.55
C ILE A 350 1.75 18.68 21.29
N GLY A 351 0.71 19.22 21.94
CA GLY A 351 0.33 20.62 21.80
C GLY A 351 0.01 21.02 20.35
N ASP A 352 0.61 22.13 19.90
CA ASP A 352 0.46 22.62 18.52
C ASP A 352 1.65 22.20 17.65
N LEU A 353 1.87 20.87 17.56
CA LEU A 353 2.94 20.29 16.75
C LEU A 353 2.80 20.72 15.28
N GLY A 354 3.85 21.28 14.70
CA GLY A 354 3.91 21.73 13.32
C GLY A 354 3.79 20.55 12.34
N VAL A 355 3.07 20.78 11.24
CA VAL A 355 2.98 19.84 10.12
C VAL A 355 3.84 20.37 8.98
N THR A 356 4.84 19.59 8.57
CA THR A 356 5.80 19.96 7.53
C THR A 356 5.37 19.49 6.15
N HIS A 357 4.70 18.33 6.06
CA HIS A 357 4.28 17.73 4.80
C HIS A 357 2.83 17.26 4.86
N THR A 358 2.16 17.40 3.72
CA THR A 358 0.80 16.88 3.50
C THR A 358 0.76 16.22 2.13
N TRP A 359 0.23 15.01 2.04
CA TRP A 359 0.12 14.29 0.77
C TRP A 359 -1.00 13.27 0.79
N GLY A 360 -1.23 12.61 -0.32
CA GLY A 360 -2.18 11.52 -0.44
C GLY A 360 -1.93 10.69 -1.69
N GLY A 361 -2.81 9.74 -1.94
CA GLY A 361 -2.80 8.94 -3.13
C GLY A 361 -3.95 7.95 -3.20
N PRO A 362 -4.28 7.48 -4.42
CA PRO A 362 -5.33 6.50 -4.62
C PRO A 362 -4.87 5.10 -4.20
N LEU A 363 -5.79 4.35 -3.59
CA LEU A 363 -5.70 2.94 -3.28
C LEU A 363 -6.70 2.17 -4.13
N GLY A 364 -6.34 1.03 -4.69
CA GLY A 364 -7.24 0.18 -5.45
C GLY A 364 -8.09 -0.70 -4.54
N VAL A 365 -9.40 -0.53 -4.57
CA VAL A 365 -10.34 -1.33 -3.80
C VAL A 365 -11.16 -2.20 -4.73
N PRO A 366 -11.01 -3.54 -4.70
CA PRO A 366 -11.90 -4.48 -5.39
C PRO A 366 -13.31 -4.44 -4.79
N ARG A 367 -14.32 -4.88 -5.58
CA ARG A 367 -15.71 -4.81 -5.14
C ARG A 367 -16.02 -5.64 -3.90
N ASP A 368 -15.30 -6.72 -3.70
CA ASP A 368 -15.41 -7.64 -2.56
C ASP A 368 -14.27 -7.48 -1.54
N TRP A 369 -13.45 -6.44 -1.68
CA TRP A 369 -12.32 -6.16 -0.79
C TRP A 369 -11.29 -7.30 -0.72
N HIS A 370 -11.16 -8.10 -1.77
CA HIS A 370 -10.26 -9.24 -1.80
C HIS A 370 -9.07 -8.99 -2.73
N ALA A 371 -7.85 -8.97 -2.15
CA ALA A 371 -6.62 -8.91 -2.95
C ALA A 371 -6.43 -10.22 -3.73
N THR A 372 -5.76 -10.15 -4.87
CA THR A 372 -5.44 -11.33 -5.67
C THR A 372 -4.07 -11.24 -6.31
N ALA A 373 -3.48 -12.41 -6.55
CA ALA A 373 -2.38 -12.64 -7.47
C ALA A 373 -2.85 -13.70 -8.48
N SER A 374 -2.90 -13.36 -9.76
CA SER A 374 -3.47 -14.23 -10.79
C SER A 374 -2.59 -14.33 -12.01
N TYR A 375 -2.62 -15.49 -12.66
CA TYR A 375 -1.90 -15.74 -13.90
C TYR A 375 -2.69 -16.64 -14.84
N ASP A 376 -2.97 -16.14 -16.03
CA ASP A 376 -3.51 -16.90 -17.16
C ASP A 376 -2.35 -17.35 -18.06
N ARG A 377 -1.93 -18.60 -17.90
CA ARG A 377 -0.83 -19.18 -18.66
C ARG A 377 -1.09 -19.23 -20.16
N ALA A 378 -2.35 -19.44 -20.58
CA ALA A 378 -2.69 -19.52 -21.99
C ALA A 378 -2.50 -18.17 -22.69
N GLN A 379 -2.82 -17.09 -22.00
CA GLN A 379 -2.68 -15.74 -22.51
C GLN A 379 -1.32 -15.12 -22.19
N GLY A 380 -0.54 -15.66 -21.26
CA GLY A 380 0.67 -15.05 -20.74
C GLY A 380 0.37 -13.76 -19.98
N MET A 381 -0.77 -13.70 -19.26
CA MET A 381 -1.22 -12.50 -18.54
C MET A 381 -1.24 -12.73 -17.04
N ALA A 382 -0.51 -11.88 -16.32
CA ALA A 382 -0.49 -11.86 -14.85
C ALA A 382 -1.05 -10.55 -14.31
N TRP A 383 -1.69 -10.61 -13.14
CA TRP A 383 -2.19 -9.44 -12.44
C TRP A 383 -2.08 -9.64 -10.93
N ALA A 384 -1.66 -8.59 -10.20
CA ALA A 384 -1.79 -8.56 -8.76
C ALA A 384 -2.18 -7.15 -8.30
N GLY A 385 -3.03 -7.10 -7.27
CA GLY A 385 -3.55 -5.83 -6.74
C GLY A 385 -4.76 -6.02 -5.83
N GLY A 386 -5.43 -4.90 -5.56
CA GLY A 386 -6.58 -4.89 -4.68
C GLY A 386 -6.23 -4.97 -3.20
N TYR A 387 -5.10 -4.40 -2.82
CA TYR A 387 -4.56 -4.50 -1.45
C TYR A 387 -5.28 -3.64 -0.42
N VAL A 388 -6.17 -2.75 -0.84
CA VAL A 388 -7.05 -1.93 0.03
C VAL A 388 -6.30 -1.10 1.10
N GLY A 389 -5.02 -0.83 0.88
CA GLY A 389 -4.15 -0.11 1.83
C GLY A 389 -3.08 -0.98 2.49
N ASP A 390 -3.23 -2.30 2.53
CA ASP A 390 -2.27 -3.25 3.14
C ASP A 390 -1.18 -3.71 2.17
N GLY A 391 -0.84 -2.84 1.20
CA GLY A 391 -0.02 -3.22 0.05
C GLY A 391 1.47 -3.37 0.32
N LEU A 392 2.03 -2.82 1.40
CA LEU A 392 3.48 -2.76 1.53
C LEU A 392 4.10 -4.16 1.63
N SER A 393 3.62 -5.00 2.53
CA SER A 393 4.01 -6.41 2.65
C SER A 393 3.33 -7.28 1.60
N THR A 394 2.04 -7.08 1.34
CA THR A 394 1.26 -7.91 0.40
C THR A 394 1.81 -7.88 -1.02
N THR A 395 2.43 -6.77 -1.45
CA THR A 395 3.13 -6.70 -2.76
C THR A 395 4.35 -7.62 -2.84
N ASN A 396 5.06 -7.84 -1.72
CA ASN A 396 6.16 -8.80 -1.68
C ASN A 396 5.62 -10.23 -1.84
N LEU A 397 4.56 -10.58 -1.11
CA LEU A 397 3.89 -11.88 -1.27
C LEU A 397 3.38 -12.05 -2.70
N ALA A 398 2.82 -10.99 -3.32
CA ALA A 398 2.36 -10.99 -4.71
C ALA A 398 3.51 -11.27 -5.68
N GLY A 399 4.63 -10.60 -5.50
CA GLY A 399 5.81 -10.81 -6.35
C GLY A 399 6.32 -12.25 -6.31
N ARG A 400 6.40 -12.85 -5.11
CA ARG A 400 6.75 -14.27 -4.93
C ARG A 400 5.75 -15.19 -5.61
N THR A 401 4.47 -14.97 -5.33
CA THR A 401 3.39 -15.80 -5.91
C THR A 401 3.36 -15.72 -7.43
N LEU A 402 3.45 -14.50 -8.00
CA LEU A 402 3.48 -14.32 -9.46
C LEU A 402 4.72 -14.94 -10.11
N ALA A 403 5.88 -14.81 -9.50
CA ALA A 403 7.10 -15.43 -10.00
C ALA A 403 6.96 -16.96 -10.07
N ASP A 404 6.42 -17.58 -9.03
CA ASP A 404 6.19 -19.03 -8.99
C ASP A 404 5.13 -19.48 -10.03
N LEU A 405 4.04 -18.72 -10.17
CA LEU A 405 2.99 -19.00 -11.16
C LEU A 405 3.52 -18.88 -12.61
N ILE A 406 4.29 -17.84 -12.91
CA ILE A 406 4.84 -17.58 -14.26
C ILE A 406 5.88 -18.65 -14.63
N THR A 407 6.80 -18.96 -13.71
CA THR A 407 7.85 -19.95 -13.97
C THR A 407 7.37 -21.41 -13.83
N GLY A 408 6.18 -21.61 -13.28
CA GLY A 408 5.64 -22.96 -13.00
C GLY A 408 6.29 -23.64 -11.81
N THR A 409 6.89 -22.88 -10.89
CA THR A 409 7.49 -23.40 -9.66
C THR A 409 6.38 -23.79 -8.68
N ASP A 410 6.35 -25.05 -8.27
CA ASP A 410 5.33 -25.58 -7.34
C ASP A 410 5.74 -25.31 -5.88
N THR A 411 5.19 -24.24 -5.29
CA THR A 411 5.38 -23.87 -3.89
C THR A 411 4.03 -23.81 -3.16
N GLU A 412 4.06 -23.67 -1.83
CA GLU A 412 2.85 -23.42 -1.04
C GLU A 412 2.15 -22.11 -1.44
N LEU A 413 2.88 -21.11 -1.96
CA LEU A 413 2.36 -19.81 -2.32
C LEU A 413 1.35 -19.87 -3.48
N VAL A 414 1.53 -20.79 -4.43
CA VAL A 414 0.61 -20.95 -5.59
C VAL A 414 -0.72 -21.62 -5.19
N ARG A 415 -0.83 -22.12 -3.95
CA ARG A 415 -2.03 -22.75 -3.39
C ARG A 415 -2.78 -21.86 -2.40
N LEU A 416 -2.27 -20.66 -2.11
CA LEU A 416 -2.92 -19.72 -1.20
C LEU A 416 -4.29 -19.29 -1.72
N PRO A 417 -5.28 -19.03 -0.84
CA PRO A 417 -6.67 -18.78 -1.23
C PRO A 417 -6.90 -17.53 -2.09
N TRP A 418 -5.94 -16.64 -2.17
CA TRP A 418 -6.01 -15.44 -3.02
C TRP A 418 -5.55 -15.66 -4.46
N VAL A 419 -4.96 -16.83 -4.76
CA VAL A 419 -4.46 -17.14 -6.11
C VAL A 419 -5.62 -17.33 -7.07
N ASN A 420 -5.57 -16.61 -8.19
CA ASN A 420 -6.61 -16.58 -9.22
C ASN A 420 -8.01 -16.19 -8.71
N HIS A 421 -8.09 -15.52 -7.55
CA HIS A 421 -9.36 -14.96 -7.08
C HIS A 421 -9.86 -13.91 -8.08
N SER A 422 -11.13 -13.97 -8.42
CA SER A 422 -11.78 -13.06 -9.38
C SER A 422 -12.86 -12.26 -8.67
N SER A 423 -12.55 -11.01 -8.34
CA SER A 423 -13.53 -10.08 -7.77
C SER A 423 -14.59 -9.68 -8.79
N PRO A 424 -15.85 -9.50 -8.38
CA PRO A 424 -16.86 -8.90 -9.22
C PRO A 424 -16.44 -7.51 -9.72
N SER A 425 -16.89 -7.15 -10.92
CA SER A 425 -16.68 -5.79 -11.41
C SER A 425 -17.51 -4.77 -10.61
N TRP A 426 -16.92 -3.62 -10.33
CA TRP A 426 -17.68 -2.48 -9.80
C TRP A 426 -18.83 -2.09 -10.71
N GLU A 427 -19.92 -1.62 -10.11
CA GLU A 427 -21.10 -1.13 -10.82
C GLU A 427 -20.74 0.01 -11.80
N PRO A 428 -21.51 0.20 -12.89
CA PRO A 428 -21.35 1.39 -13.72
C PRO A 428 -21.81 2.65 -12.97
N GLU A 429 -21.37 3.82 -13.45
CA GLU A 429 -21.94 5.08 -12.97
C GLU A 429 -23.43 5.17 -13.38
N PRO A 430 -24.31 5.78 -12.57
CA PRO A 430 -24.05 6.50 -11.33
C PRO A 430 -24.02 5.63 -10.06
N LEU A 431 -24.32 4.33 -10.15
CA LEU A 431 -24.47 3.45 -8.98
C LEU A 431 -23.18 3.34 -8.18
N ARG A 432 -22.02 3.26 -8.85
CA ARG A 432 -20.72 3.22 -8.21
C ARG A 432 -20.45 4.49 -7.41
N PHE A 433 -20.71 5.67 -7.99
CA PHE A 433 -20.50 6.94 -7.30
C PHE A 433 -21.40 7.08 -6.06
N LEU A 434 -22.67 6.76 -6.19
CA LEU A 434 -23.62 6.83 -5.09
C LEU A 434 -23.28 5.82 -4.00
N GLY A 435 -23.02 4.56 -4.36
CA GLY A 435 -22.72 3.50 -3.40
C GLY A 435 -21.42 3.71 -2.64
N ALA A 436 -20.34 4.07 -3.33
CA ALA A 436 -19.05 4.31 -2.69
C ALA A 436 -19.09 5.49 -1.70
N ASN A 437 -19.71 6.62 -2.10
CA ASN A 437 -19.81 7.78 -1.21
C ASN A 437 -20.80 7.57 -0.07
N ALA A 438 -21.90 6.83 -0.29
CA ALA A 438 -22.82 6.44 0.78
C ALA A 438 -22.14 5.53 1.81
N GLY A 439 -21.28 4.59 1.34
CA GLY A 439 -20.48 3.74 2.22
C GLY A 439 -19.51 4.54 3.10
N LEU A 440 -18.78 5.50 2.51
CA LEU A 440 -17.87 6.39 3.26
C LEU A 440 -18.64 7.24 4.30
N LEU A 441 -19.81 7.75 3.94
CA LEU A 441 -20.68 8.50 4.87
C LEU A 441 -21.16 7.59 6.02
N ALA A 442 -21.57 6.37 5.71
CA ALA A 442 -22.03 5.41 6.72
C ALA A 442 -20.93 5.09 7.76
N MET A 443 -19.66 4.95 7.35
CA MET A 443 -18.54 4.76 8.28
C MET A 443 -18.32 5.98 9.18
N THR A 444 -18.46 7.20 8.65
CA THR A 444 -18.37 8.43 9.44
C THR A 444 -19.51 8.51 10.46
N VAL A 445 -20.73 8.13 10.06
CA VAL A 445 -21.90 8.07 10.94
C VAL A 445 -21.71 7.00 12.02
N ALA A 446 -21.14 5.84 11.66
CA ALA A 446 -20.88 4.74 12.58
C ALA A 446 -19.97 5.18 13.75
N ASP A 447 -18.88 5.87 13.48
CA ASP A 447 -17.99 6.40 14.53
C ASP A 447 -18.71 7.37 15.48
N THR A 448 -19.60 8.20 14.93
CA THR A 448 -20.40 9.15 15.72
C THR A 448 -21.45 8.42 16.56
N GLU A 449 -22.16 7.44 15.96
CA GLU A 449 -23.15 6.60 16.64
C GLU A 449 -22.54 5.88 17.84
N GLU A 450 -21.41 5.20 17.67
CA GLU A 450 -20.73 4.48 18.76
C GLU A 450 -20.26 5.42 19.87
N ARG A 451 -19.75 6.60 19.50
CA ARG A 451 -19.32 7.62 20.48
C ARG A 451 -20.47 8.06 21.37
N ILE A 452 -21.68 8.22 20.81
CA ILE A 452 -22.88 8.71 21.52
C ILE A 452 -23.56 7.56 22.28
N THR A 453 -23.85 6.45 21.58
CA THR A 453 -24.65 5.35 22.13
C THR A 453 -23.87 4.41 23.06
N LYS A 454 -22.54 4.37 22.93
CA LYS A 454 -21.66 3.39 23.60
C LYS A 454 -21.99 1.93 23.24
N ARG A 455 -22.58 1.70 22.10
CA ARG A 455 -22.97 0.39 21.55
C ARG A 455 -22.44 0.24 20.14
N PRO A 456 -22.19 -1.02 19.66
CA PRO A 456 -21.79 -1.27 18.28
C PRO A 456 -22.75 -0.62 17.28
N SER A 457 -22.20 0.01 16.25
CA SER A 457 -22.98 0.78 15.27
C SER A 457 -23.89 -0.10 14.43
N LEU A 458 -25.16 0.29 14.30
CA LEU A 458 -26.10 -0.29 13.36
C LEU A 458 -25.74 0.05 11.92
N ALA A 459 -25.24 1.26 11.66
CA ALA A 459 -24.78 1.67 10.33
C ALA A 459 -23.63 0.79 9.84
N ALA A 460 -22.62 0.55 10.67
CA ALA A 460 -21.52 -0.36 10.36
C ALA A 460 -21.99 -1.80 10.11
N LYS A 461 -22.88 -2.30 10.94
CA LYS A 461 -23.45 -3.65 10.81
C LYS A 461 -24.20 -3.87 9.49
N LEU A 462 -24.96 -2.86 9.05
CA LEU A 462 -25.66 -2.89 7.76
C LEU A 462 -24.70 -2.83 6.56
N MET A 463 -23.55 -2.18 6.71
CA MET A 463 -22.55 -2.05 5.65
C MET A 463 -21.57 -3.24 5.59
N GLY A 464 -21.41 -4.00 6.67
CA GLY A 464 -20.48 -5.14 6.75
C GLY A 464 -20.52 -6.06 5.53
N PRO A 465 -21.70 -6.58 5.10
CA PRO A 465 -21.81 -7.44 3.92
C PRO A 465 -21.36 -6.80 2.60
N LEU A 466 -21.40 -5.45 2.53
CA LEU A 466 -21.02 -4.70 1.32
C LEU A 466 -19.53 -4.41 1.24
N VAL A 467 -18.82 -4.41 2.38
CA VAL A 467 -17.39 -4.12 2.49
C VAL A 467 -16.55 -5.36 2.85
N GLY A 468 -17.15 -6.54 2.80
CA GLY A 468 -16.41 -7.81 2.88
C GLY A 468 -16.04 -8.28 4.30
N HIS A 469 -16.69 -7.74 5.31
CA HIS A 469 -16.54 -8.15 6.71
C HIS A 469 -17.72 -8.99 7.22
#